data_7e3a9c0430c04f6c4096fe81fa318ba3
#
_entry.id   7e3a9c0430c04f6c4096fe81fa318ba3
#
_cell.length_a   1.000
_cell.length_b   1.000
_cell.length_c   1.000
_cell.angle_alpha   90.00
_cell.angle_beta   90.00
_cell.angle_gamma   90.00
#
_symmetry.space_group_name_H-M   'P 1'
#
loop_
_entity.id
_entity.type
_entity.pdbx_description
1 polymer ?
#
loop_
_entity_poly.entity_id
_entity_poly.type
_entity_poly.pdbx_seq_one_letter_code
_entity_poly.pdbx_strand_id
1 'polypeptide(L)'
;MTAEQLPPELRRVHMVGIGGAGMSGIARILLDRGGLVSGSDAKESRGLHALRARGALIRIGHDASSLDLLPGGATAVITTHAAIPKTNPELVEARRRGIPVVMRPVVLAKLMDGRTTLMVTGTHGKTTTTSMLVVALQHCGRDPSFAVGGELGEAGTNAHHGSGDCFVAEADESDGSLLEYTPNVAVVTNIESDHLDFYGSTDAYVGVFDSFVERLAPGGALVVCTDDPGAAALARRSAELGIRVLRYGSSPASAGDPVIAGVGGIAGSSRATPASNRKA
;
A
#
# COMPACT_ATOMS: atom_id res chain seq x y z
N MET A 1 -6.13 -25.42 4.65
CA MET A 1 -5.80 -23.96 4.67
C MET A 1 -6.64 -23.31 5.76
N THR A 2 -6.05 -22.99 6.89
CA THR A 2 -6.75 -22.23 7.95
C THR A 2 -6.99 -20.83 7.41
N ALA A 3 -8.25 -20.39 7.36
CA ALA A 3 -8.59 -19.00 7.09
C ALA A 3 -7.77 -18.13 8.05
N GLU A 4 -6.98 -17.22 7.51
CA GLU A 4 -6.19 -16.26 8.28
C GLU A 4 -7.16 -15.43 9.12
N GLN A 5 -7.27 -15.79 10.39
CA GLN A 5 -8.25 -15.16 11.29
C GLN A 5 -7.80 -13.72 11.55
N LEU A 6 -8.72 -12.78 11.34
CA LEU A 6 -8.49 -11.39 11.72
C LEU A 6 -8.15 -11.29 13.23
N PRO A 7 -7.19 -10.42 13.60
CA PRO A 7 -6.96 -10.06 14.99
C PRO A 7 -8.29 -9.66 15.66
N PRO A 8 -8.52 -10.01 16.93
CA PRO A 8 -9.78 -9.77 17.63
C PRO A 8 -10.29 -8.32 17.50
N GLU A 9 -9.39 -7.36 17.56
CA GLU A 9 -9.69 -5.94 17.45
C GLU A 9 -10.15 -5.52 16.04
N LEU A 10 -9.84 -6.28 14.98
CA LEU A 10 -10.22 -6.01 13.61
C LEU A 10 -11.44 -6.81 13.13
N ARG A 11 -12.04 -7.62 14.00
CA ARG A 11 -13.21 -8.43 13.64
C ARG A 11 -14.50 -7.62 13.49
N ARG A 12 -14.63 -6.50 14.20
CA ARG A 12 -15.79 -5.60 14.13
C ARG A 12 -15.29 -4.16 14.15
N VAL A 13 -15.23 -3.53 13.00
CA VAL A 13 -14.66 -2.18 12.90
C VAL A 13 -15.64 -1.17 12.34
N HIS A 14 -15.51 0.07 12.81
CA HIS A 14 -16.17 1.22 12.22
C HIS A 14 -15.14 2.09 11.51
N MET A 15 -15.39 2.51 10.27
CA MET A 15 -14.43 3.24 9.44
C MET A 15 -14.96 4.62 9.10
N VAL A 16 -14.29 5.67 9.58
CA VAL A 16 -14.65 7.07 9.32
C VAL A 16 -13.98 7.53 8.02
N GLY A 17 -14.77 7.94 7.02
CA GLY A 17 -14.29 8.23 5.67
C GLY A 17 -14.04 6.95 4.86
N ILE A 18 -14.91 5.96 5.00
CA ILE A 18 -14.76 4.61 4.41
C ILE A 18 -14.66 4.60 2.88
N GLY A 19 -15.19 5.63 2.19
CA GLY A 19 -15.16 5.75 0.73
C GLY A 19 -13.83 6.26 0.15
N GLY A 20 -12.90 6.74 0.99
CA GLY A 20 -11.57 7.14 0.53
C GLY A 20 -10.82 5.95 -0.08
N ALA A 21 -9.97 6.19 -1.12
CA ALA A 21 -9.31 5.13 -1.88
C ALA A 21 -8.57 4.12 -0.98
N GLY A 22 -7.71 4.59 -0.07
CA GLY A 22 -6.99 3.70 0.84
C GLY A 22 -7.88 3.06 1.91
N MET A 23 -8.95 3.74 2.35
CA MET A 23 -9.89 3.22 3.35
C MET A 23 -10.79 2.13 2.76
N SER A 24 -11.33 2.33 1.56
CA SER A 24 -12.19 1.37 0.88
C SER A 24 -11.45 0.07 0.56
N GLY A 25 -10.16 0.15 0.24
CA GLY A 25 -9.32 -1.02 0.05
C GLY A 25 -9.20 -1.88 1.31
N ILE A 26 -8.90 -1.25 2.45
CA ILE A 26 -8.86 -1.95 3.76
C ILE A 26 -10.22 -2.55 4.11
N ALA A 27 -11.31 -1.80 3.90
CA ALA A 27 -12.67 -2.30 4.15
C ALA A 27 -12.96 -3.59 3.37
N ARG A 28 -12.54 -3.67 2.10
CA ARG A 28 -12.67 -4.90 1.28
C ARG A 28 -11.92 -6.06 1.87
N ILE A 29 -10.63 -5.89 2.18
CA ILE A 29 -9.81 -6.97 2.73
C ILE A 29 -10.40 -7.46 4.06
N LEU A 30 -10.89 -6.57 4.92
CA LEU A 30 -11.53 -6.94 6.17
C LEU A 30 -12.80 -7.76 5.94
N LEU A 31 -13.65 -7.35 4.98
CA LEU A 31 -14.87 -8.09 4.60
C LEU A 31 -14.52 -9.46 3.99
N ASP A 32 -13.54 -9.53 3.10
CA ASP A 32 -13.10 -10.76 2.45
C ASP A 32 -12.51 -11.76 3.47
N ARG A 33 -11.94 -11.27 4.59
CA ARG A 33 -11.50 -12.08 5.74
C ARG A 33 -12.60 -12.36 6.77
N GLY A 34 -13.87 -12.07 6.45
CA GLY A 34 -15.02 -12.34 7.32
C GLY A 34 -15.21 -11.35 8.47
N GLY A 35 -14.58 -10.19 8.42
CA GLY A 35 -14.79 -9.10 9.37
C GLY A 35 -16.15 -8.41 9.18
N LEU A 36 -16.70 -7.89 10.25
CA LEU A 36 -17.88 -7.04 10.22
C LEU A 36 -17.43 -5.57 10.12
N VAL A 37 -17.85 -4.90 9.06
CA VAL A 37 -17.44 -3.54 8.76
C VAL A 37 -18.64 -2.61 8.72
N SER A 38 -18.59 -1.55 9.51
CA SER A 38 -19.44 -0.38 9.34
C SER A 38 -18.61 0.85 9.01
N GLY A 39 -19.24 1.90 8.55
CA GLY A 39 -18.52 3.15 8.31
C GLY A 39 -19.43 4.31 7.96
N SER A 40 -18.81 5.45 7.83
CA SER A 40 -19.43 6.69 7.41
C SER A 40 -18.62 7.38 6.31
N ASP A 41 -19.28 8.15 5.49
CA ASP A 41 -18.64 9.03 4.53
C ASP A 41 -19.48 10.28 4.29
N ALA A 42 -18.86 11.38 3.88
CA ALA A 42 -19.56 12.64 3.64
C ALA A 42 -20.48 12.58 2.42
N LYS A 43 -20.17 11.74 1.42
CA LYS A 43 -20.87 11.67 0.13
C LYS A 43 -21.05 10.24 -0.34
N GLU A 44 -22.13 10.02 -1.06
CA GLU A 44 -22.38 8.76 -1.78
C GLU A 44 -21.38 8.59 -2.93
N SER A 45 -20.95 7.35 -3.17
CA SER A 45 -20.06 7.01 -4.28
C SER A 45 -20.26 5.57 -4.75
N ARG A 46 -19.80 5.26 -5.98
CA ARG A 46 -19.84 3.89 -6.52
C ARG A 46 -19.09 2.91 -5.62
N GLY A 47 -17.96 3.34 -5.03
CA GLY A 47 -17.20 2.53 -4.09
C GLY A 47 -17.99 2.15 -2.84
N LEU A 48 -18.82 3.06 -2.30
CA LEU A 48 -19.68 2.77 -1.15
C LEU A 48 -20.79 1.77 -1.51
N HIS A 49 -21.38 1.85 -2.71
CA HIS A 49 -22.35 0.85 -3.18
C HIS A 49 -21.70 -0.54 -3.27
N ALA A 50 -20.48 -0.63 -3.79
CA ALA A 50 -19.75 -1.90 -3.87
C ALA A 50 -19.42 -2.47 -2.48
N LEU A 51 -19.09 -1.65 -1.49
CA LEU A 51 -18.85 -2.09 -0.11
C LEU A 51 -20.14 -2.56 0.56
N ARG A 52 -21.28 -1.86 0.37
CA ARG A 52 -22.59 -2.30 0.86
C ARG A 52 -23.00 -3.65 0.26
N ALA A 53 -22.78 -3.85 -1.03
CA ALA A 53 -23.05 -5.13 -1.69
C ALA A 53 -22.21 -6.29 -1.11
N ARG A 54 -21.08 -6.00 -0.48
CA ARG A 54 -20.23 -6.95 0.25
C ARG A 54 -20.60 -7.11 1.73
N GLY A 55 -21.62 -6.38 2.20
CA GLY A 55 -22.12 -6.49 3.58
C GLY A 55 -21.69 -5.38 4.53
N ALA A 56 -21.00 -4.33 4.07
CA ALA A 56 -20.69 -3.19 4.91
C ALA A 56 -21.94 -2.37 5.25
N LEU A 57 -22.07 -1.95 6.51
CA LEU A 57 -23.13 -1.06 6.97
C LEU A 57 -22.66 0.39 6.93
N ILE A 58 -23.13 1.17 5.95
CA ILE A 58 -22.58 2.50 5.67
C ILE A 58 -23.64 3.57 5.79
N ARG A 59 -23.35 4.61 6.59
CA ARG A 59 -24.13 5.84 6.70
C ARG A 59 -23.49 6.97 5.88
N ILE A 60 -24.31 7.81 5.29
CA ILE A 60 -23.85 9.07 4.70
C ILE A 60 -24.04 10.18 5.76
N GLY A 61 -23.00 11.02 5.86
CA GLY A 61 -22.83 11.97 6.96
C GLY A 61 -22.12 11.35 8.16
N HIS A 62 -21.61 12.20 9.04
CA HIS A 62 -20.88 11.81 10.23
C HIS A 62 -21.74 12.08 11.47
N ASP A 63 -22.04 11.03 12.24
CA ASP A 63 -22.85 11.10 13.44
C ASP A 63 -22.36 10.09 14.50
N ALA A 64 -22.34 10.49 15.76
CA ALA A 64 -21.88 9.65 16.88
C ALA A 64 -22.59 8.30 16.95
N SER A 65 -23.89 8.24 16.58
CA SER A 65 -24.68 7.00 16.57
C SER A 65 -24.27 6.01 15.47
N SER A 66 -23.40 6.42 14.52
CA SER A 66 -22.86 5.53 13.50
C SER A 66 -22.01 4.39 14.10
N LEU A 67 -21.47 4.59 15.30
CA LEU A 67 -20.72 3.56 16.03
C LEU A 67 -21.59 2.35 16.44
N ASP A 68 -22.90 2.53 16.42
CA ASP A 68 -23.88 1.50 16.81
C ASP A 68 -24.48 0.75 15.61
N LEU A 69 -23.98 0.98 14.38
CA LEU A 69 -24.43 0.30 13.18
C LEU A 69 -24.20 -1.21 13.22
N LEU A 70 -23.11 -1.66 13.83
CA LEU A 70 -22.81 -3.09 13.96
C LEU A 70 -23.51 -3.69 15.19
N PRO A 71 -24.09 -4.89 15.07
CA PRO A 71 -24.58 -5.64 16.22
C PRO A 71 -23.47 -5.85 17.26
N GLY A 72 -23.70 -5.39 18.49
CA GLY A 72 -22.71 -5.44 19.56
C GLY A 72 -21.62 -4.37 19.48
N GLY A 73 -21.75 -3.39 18.60
CA GLY A 73 -20.85 -2.25 18.45
C GLY A 73 -19.50 -2.56 17.80
N ALA A 74 -18.75 -1.53 17.48
CA ALA A 74 -17.39 -1.65 16.94
C ALA A 74 -16.37 -1.94 18.04
N THR A 75 -15.38 -2.79 17.77
CA THR A 75 -14.22 -3.06 18.64
C THR A 75 -13.07 -2.09 18.40
N ALA A 76 -13.04 -1.43 17.24
CA ALA A 76 -12.11 -0.36 16.93
C ALA A 76 -12.74 0.61 15.91
N VAL A 77 -12.28 1.85 15.92
CA VAL A 77 -12.61 2.87 14.92
C VAL A 77 -11.37 3.14 14.09
N ILE A 78 -11.49 2.98 12.77
CA ILE A 78 -10.39 3.22 11.83
C ILE A 78 -10.59 4.59 11.16
N THR A 79 -9.51 5.36 11.06
CA THR A 79 -9.53 6.69 10.46
C THR A 79 -8.23 7.03 9.74
N THR A 80 -8.19 8.19 9.09
CA THR A 80 -6.98 8.76 8.46
C THR A 80 -6.75 10.20 8.92
N HIS A 81 -5.50 10.63 8.98
CA HIS A 81 -5.17 12.00 9.38
C HIS A 81 -5.54 13.04 8.31
N ALA A 82 -5.35 12.70 7.04
CA ALA A 82 -5.41 13.67 5.96
C ALA A 82 -6.82 14.27 5.71
N ALA A 83 -7.86 13.47 5.91
CA ALA A 83 -9.21 13.86 5.49
C ALA A 83 -10.21 14.02 6.65
N ILE A 84 -9.93 13.46 7.82
CA ILE A 84 -10.86 13.41 8.95
C ILE A 84 -10.34 14.23 10.12
N PRO A 85 -11.00 15.35 10.47
CA PRO A 85 -10.57 16.17 11.59
C PRO A 85 -10.74 15.46 12.93
N LYS A 86 -9.86 15.73 13.89
CA LYS A 86 -9.90 15.15 15.24
C LYS A 86 -11.21 15.48 16.00
N THR A 87 -11.95 16.50 15.55
CA THR A 87 -13.25 16.93 16.08
C THR A 87 -14.44 16.21 15.46
N ASN A 88 -14.23 15.26 14.53
CA ASN A 88 -15.28 14.45 13.96
C ASN A 88 -16.10 13.78 15.07
N PRO A 89 -17.47 13.85 15.05
CA PRO A 89 -18.33 13.37 16.15
C PRO A 89 -18.15 11.89 16.45
N GLU A 90 -17.86 11.06 15.47
CA GLU A 90 -17.61 9.62 15.65
C GLU A 90 -16.29 9.38 16.37
N LEU A 91 -15.23 10.14 16.07
CA LEU A 91 -13.95 10.04 16.75
C LEU A 91 -14.02 10.56 18.20
N VAL A 92 -14.79 11.62 18.44
CA VAL A 92 -15.04 12.15 19.79
C VAL A 92 -15.79 11.13 20.63
N GLU A 93 -16.85 10.54 20.08
CA GLU A 93 -17.66 9.54 20.76
C GLU A 93 -16.91 8.23 21.00
N ALA A 94 -16.09 7.79 20.03
CA ALA A 94 -15.24 6.61 20.21
C ALA A 94 -14.29 6.77 21.42
N ARG A 95 -13.63 7.93 21.54
CA ARG A 95 -12.77 8.23 22.69
C ARG A 95 -13.57 8.26 23.99
N ARG A 96 -14.77 8.87 24.01
CA ARG A 96 -15.67 8.91 25.18
C ARG A 96 -16.09 7.52 25.65
N ARG A 97 -16.33 6.59 24.70
CA ARG A 97 -16.68 5.18 24.97
C ARG A 97 -15.48 4.29 25.27
N GLY A 98 -14.23 4.80 25.16
CA GLY A 98 -13.02 4.00 25.31
C GLY A 98 -12.79 3.01 24.15
N ILE A 99 -13.41 3.23 22.99
CA ILE A 99 -13.19 2.43 21.78
C ILE A 99 -11.87 2.88 21.14
N PRO A 100 -10.90 1.98 20.91
CA PRO A 100 -9.63 2.33 20.28
C PRO A 100 -9.81 3.00 18.91
N VAL A 101 -9.15 4.13 18.70
CA VAL A 101 -9.07 4.79 17.40
C VAL A 101 -7.72 4.43 16.78
N VAL A 102 -7.76 3.73 15.65
CA VAL A 102 -6.58 3.17 14.97
C VAL A 102 -6.41 3.85 13.62
N MET A 103 -5.18 4.18 13.30
CA MET A 103 -4.87 4.81 12.02
C MET A 103 -4.82 3.78 10.89
N ARG A 104 -5.25 4.19 9.68
CA ARG A 104 -5.24 3.38 8.47
C ARG A 104 -3.93 2.60 8.24
N PRO A 105 -2.73 3.23 8.33
CA PRO A 105 -1.47 2.52 8.08
C PRO A 105 -1.21 1.39 9.07
N VAL A 106 -1.54 1.59 10.35
CA VAL A 106 -1.41 0.55 11.40
C VAL A 106 -2.30 -0.66 11.10
N VAL A 107 -3.52 -0.42 10.60
CA VAL A 107 -4.41 -1.52 10.20
C VAL A 107 -3.86 -2.25 9.00
N LEU A 108 -3.35 -1.53 7.99
CA LEU A 108 -2.73 -2.14 6.82
C LEU A 108 -1.52 -3.00 7.21
N ALA A 109 -0.66 -2.51 8.11
CA ALA A 109 0.47 -3.28 8.63
C ALA A 109 0.00 -4.61 9.26
N LYS A 110 -1.04 -4.58 10.11
CA LYS A 110 -1.63 -5.80 10.70
C LYS A 110 -2.24 -6.76 9.67
N LEU A 111 -2.79 -6.24 8.58
CA LEU A 111 -3.34 -7.07 7.51
C LEU A 111 -2.25 -7.74 6.66
N MET A 112 -1.03 -7.22 6.70
CA MET A 112 0.14 -7.78 6.01
C MET A 112 0.89 -8.82 6.84
N ASP A 113 0.62 -8.94 8.14
CA ASP A 113 1.30 -9.88 9.02
C ASP A 113 1.25 -11.32 8.48
N GLY A 114 2.39 -12.01 8.58
CA GLY A 114 2.55 -13.39 8.12
C GLY A 114 2.70 -13.56 6.61
N ARG A 115 2.77 -12.48 5.85
CA ARG A 115 2.96 -12.50 4.39
C ARG A 115 4.28 -11.88 3.98
N THR A 116 4.80 -12.30 2.82
CA THR A 116 5.92 -11.60 2.17
C THR A 116 5.42 -10.26 1.63
N THR A 117 5.87 -9.17 2.23
CA THR A 117 5.40 -7.82 1.91
C THR A 117 6.31 -7.15 0.88
N LEU A 118 5.68 -6.67 -0.21
CA LEU A 118 6.33 -5.89 -1.26
C LEU A 118 5.71 -4.49 -1.23
N MET A 119 6.49 -3.49 -0.85
CA MET A 119 6.00 -2.13 -0.70
C MET A 119 6.67 -1.18 -1.68
N VAL A 120 5.86 -0.38 -2.35
CA VAL A 120 6.32 0.62 -3.33
C VAL A 120 6.17 2.01 -2.73
N THR A 121 7.26 2.77 -2.72
CA THR A 121 7.28 4.17 -2.28
C THR A 121 8.05 5.03 -3.28
N GLY A 122 8.07 6.33 -3.04
CA GLY A 122 8.73 7.34 -3.86
C GLY A 122 7.80 8.52 -4.11
N THR A 123 8.35 9.66 -4.45
CA THR A 123 7.59 10.88 -4.67
C THR A 123 6.52 10.69 -5.74
N HIS A 124 6.87 10.04 -6.86
CA HIS A 124 5.98 9.80 -7.99
C HIS A 124 5.98 8.34 -8.45
N GLY A 125 4.89 7.92 -9.09
CA GLY A 125 4.79 6.62 -9.75
C GLY A 125 4.44 5.44 -8.83
N LYS A 126 4.19 5.64 -7.54
CA LYS A 126 3.80 4.58 -6.59
C LYS A 126 2.67 3.70 -7.10
N THR A 127 1.52 4.30 -7.38
CA THR A 127 0.31 3.59 -7.83
C THR A 127 0.54 2.80 -9.12
N THR A 128 1.21 3.41 -10.11
CA THR A 128 1.52 2.75 -11.39
C THR A 128 2.42 1.55 -11.17
N THR A 129 3.52 1.72 -10.42
CA THR A 129 4.50 0.65 -10.16
C THR A 129 3.88 -0.48 -9.34
N THR A 130 3.09 -0.15 -8.32
CA THR A 130 2.35 -1.13 -7.51
C THR A 130 1.36 -1.93 -8.37
N SER A 131 0.62 -1.25 -9.23
CA SER A 131 -0.33 -1.88 -10.17
C SER A 131 0.38 -2.83 -11.13
N MET A 132 1.49 -2.39 -11.72
CA MET A 132 2.31 -3.23 -12.62
C MET A 132 2.85 -4.47 -11.89
N LEU A 133 3.31 -4.32 -10.65
CA LEU A 133 3.81 -5.44 -9.84
C LEU A 133 2.70 -6.45 -9.53
N VAL A 134 1.50 -5.97 -9.16
CA VAL A 134 0.33 -6.84 -8.93
C VAL A 134 0.00 -7.64 -10.19
N VAL A 135 -0.13 -6.97 -11.35
CA VAL A 135 -0.46 -7.61 -12.63
C VAL A 135 0.62 -8.64 -13.02
N ALA A 136 1.89 -8.30 -12.83
CA ALA A 136 2.99 -9.21 -13.11
C ALA A 136 2.94 -10.48 -12.24
N LEU A 137 2.69 -10.33 -10.95
CA LEU A 137 2.55 -11.47 -10.03
C LEU A 137 1.34 -12.34 -10.39
N GLN A 138 0.20 -11.74 -10.73
CA GLN A 138 -1.00 -12.46 -11.18
C GLN A 138 -0.71 -13.22 -12.49
N HIS A 139 -0.03 -12.60 -13.45
CA HIS A 139 0.37 -13.25 -14.70
C HIS A 139 1.32 -14.44 -14.47
N CYS A 140 2.16 -14.38 -13.43
CA CYS A 140 3.02 -15.48 -13.01
C CYS A 140 2.28 -16.59 -12.21
N GLY A 141 0.95 -16.57 -12.18
CA GLY A 141 0.15 -17.56 -11.46
C GLY A 141 0.16 -17.38 -9.95
N ARG A 142 0.64 -16.23 -9.44
CA ARG A 142 0.51 -15.85 -8.03
C ARG A 142 -0.85 -15.20 -7.81
N ASP A 143 -1.42 -15.36 -6.64
CA ASP A 143 -2.64 -14.66 -6.23
C ASP A 143 -2.29 -13.76 -5.02
N PRO A 144 -1.61 -12.59 -5.26
CA PRO A 144 -1.20 -11.72 -4.18
C PRO A 144 -2.39 -11.03 -3.54
N SER A 145 -2.34 -10.81 -2.23
CA SER A 145 -3.14 -9.75 -1.64
C SER A 145 -2.56 -8.41 -2.04
N PHE A 146 -3.40 -7.40 -2.21
CA PHE A 146 -2.91 -6.05 -2.52
C PHE A 146 -3.83 -4.94 -2.02
N ALA A 147 -3.23 -3.76 -1.82
CA ALA A 147 -3.91 -2.49 -1.58
C ALA A 147 -3.19 -1.39 -2.38
N VAL A 148 -3.90 -0.80 -3.35
CA VAL A 148 -3.38 0.18 -4.31
C VAL A 148 -4.19 1.48 -4.20
N GLY A 149 -3.56 2.63 -4.40
CA GLY A 149 -4.23 3.94 -4.35
C GLY A 149 -5.16 4.23 -5.53
N GLY A 150 -5.12 3.40 -6.58
CA GLY A 150 -5.96 3.48 -7.77
C GLY A 150 -6.72 2.20 -8.06
N GLU A 151 -7.56 2.20 -9.08
CA GLU A 151 -8.31 1.02 -9.52
C GLU A 151 -7.54 0.26 -10.61
N LEU A 152 -7.48 -1.07 -10.49
CA LEU A 152 -6.87 -1.97 -11.48
C LEU A 152 -7.96 -2.44 -12.47
N GLY A 153 -8.04 -1.78 -13.63
CA GLY A 153 -8.92 -2.17 -14.73
C GLY A 153 -10.41 -1.91 -14.47
N GLU A 154 -11.06 -2.70 -13.63
CA GLU A 154 -12.48 -2.55 -13.32
C GLU A 154 -12.72 -1.71 -12.06
N ALA A 155 -13.86 -1.02 -12.02
CA ALA A 155 -14.25 -0.21 -10.86
C ALA A 155 -14.29 -1.04 -9.57
N GLY A 156 -13.58 -0.58 -8.58
CA GLY A 156 -13.55 -1.23 -7.27
C GLY A 156 -12.48 -2.29 -7.09
N THR A 157 -11.49 -2.40 -7.98
CA THR A 157 -10.38 -3.34 -7.87
C THR A 157 -9.12 -2.73 -7.26
N ASN A 158 -9.28 -1.80 -6.33
CA ASN A 158 -8.15 -1.19 -5.62
C ASN A 158 -7.57 -2.04 -4.49
N ALA A 159 -8.21 -3.15 -4.14
CA ALA A 159 -7.71 -4.08 -3.14
C ALA A 159 -8.30 -5.48 -3.33
N HIS A 160 -7.54 -6.48 -2.94
CA HIS A 160 -7.90 -7.90 -3.01
C HIS A 160 -7.24 -8.67 -1.87
N HIS A 161 -7.95 -9.65 -1.33
CA HIS A 161 -7.40 -10.63 -0.43
C HIS A 161 -7.11 -11.92 -1.21
N GLY A 162 -5.88 -12.05 -1.67
CA GLY A 162 -5.44 -13.24 -2.43
C GLY A 162 -5.09 -14.42 -1.53
N SER A 163 -5.08 -15.61 -2.13
CA SER A 163 -4.68 -16.87 -1.49
C SER A 163 -3.17 -17.09 -1.46
N GLY A 164 -2.39 -16.27 -2.17
CA GLY A 164 -0.94 -16.36 -2.24
C GLY A 164 -0.24 -15.84 -0.98
N ASP A 165 1.05 -16.05 -0.93
CA ASP A 165 1.93 -15.71 0.20
C ASP A 165 2.42 -14.26 0.20
N CYS A 166 2.11 -13.49 -0.85
CA CYS A 166 2.57 -12.10 -0.99
C CYS A 166 1.47 -11.08 -0.67
N PHE A 167 1.87 -9.94 -0.16
CA PHE A 167 1.06 -8.74 -0.04
C PHE A 167 1.78 -7.57 -0.72
N VAL A 168 1.13 -6.93 -1.69
CA VAL A 168 1.65 -5.78 -2.42
C VAL A 168 0.90 -4.53 -2.00
N ALA A 169 1.60 -3.48 -1.57
CA ALA A 169 0.96 -2.22 -1.18
C ALA A 169 1.84 -1.00 -1.49
N GLU A 170 1.19 0.16 -1.51
CA GLU A 170 1.88 1.44 -1.52
C GLU A 170 2.27 1.85 -0.10
N ALA A 171 3.47 2.39 0.07
CA ALA A 171 3.93 3.05 1.27
C ALA A 171 3.98 4.55 1.02
N ASP A 172 3.05 5.28 1.66
CA ASP A 172 2.90 6.72 1.47
C ASP A 172 3.92 7.47 2.31
N GLU A 173 4.75 8.28 1.63
CA GLU A 173 5.78 9.10 2.26
C GLU A 173 5.24 10.46 2.71
N SER A 174 4.08 10.90 2.22
CA SER A 174 3.60 12.29 2.37
C SER A 174 3.37 12.72 3.81
N ASP A 175 3.04 11.78 4.70
CA ASP A 175 2.75 12.00 6.11
C ASP A 175 3.58 11.12 7.07
N GLY A 176 4.64 10.49 6.54
CA GLY A 176 5.52 9.59 7.30
C GLY A 176 4.90 8.24 7.63
N SER A 177 3.71 7.94 7.15
CA SER A 177 3.00 6.68 7.46
C SER A 177 3.71 5.43 6.92
N LEU A 178 4.62 5.57 5.96
CA LEU A 178 5.49 4.47 5.52
C LEU A 178 6.30 3.87 6.67
N LEU A 179 6.57 4.61 7.74
CA LEU A 179 7.32 4.11 8.91
C LEU A 179 6.50 3.14 9.79
N GLU A 180 5.21 2.95 9.52
CA GLU A 180 4.42 1.90 10.19
C GLU A 180 4.73 0.48 9.65
N TYR A 181 5.44 0.38 8.52
CA TYR A 181 5.65 -0.89 7.83
C TYR A 181 7.06 -1.46 8.04
N THR A 182 7.16 -2.79 7.93
CA THR A 182 8.44 -3.54 7.95
C THR A 182 8.46 -4.47 6.74
N PRO A 183 8.80 -3.94 5.53
CA PRO A 183 8.67 -4.71 4.30
C PRO A 183 9.78 -5.74 4.12
N ASN A 184 9.48 -6.85 3.41
CA ASN A 184 10.51 -7.76 2.92
C ASN A 184 11.20 -7.21 1.68
N VAL A 185 10.44 -6.48 0.84
CA VAL A 185 10.99 -5.78 -0.32
C VAL A 185 10.44 -4.36 -0.35
N ALA A 186 11.31 -3.38 -0.34
CA ALA A 186 10.99 -1.98 -0.59
C ALA A 186 11.39 -1.62 -2.02
N VAL A 187 10.45 -1.07 -2.80
CA VAL A 187 10.72 -0.51 -4.13
C VAL A 187 10.67 1.00 -4.02
N VAL A 188 11.74 1.69 -4.39
CA VAL A 188 11.81 3.16 -4.40
C VAL A 188 11.94 3.64 -5.85
N THR A 189 10.94 4.39 -6.30
CA THR A 189 10.87 4.87 -7.70
C THR A 189 11.72 6.10 -7.92
N ASN A 190 11.56 7.13 -7.11
CA ASN A 190 12.28 8.40 -7.15
C ASN A 190 12.16 9.11 -5.81
N ILE A 191 13.08 10.04 -5.53
CA ILE A 191 13.06 10.91 -4.34
C ILE A 191 13.34 12.33 -4.80
N GLU A 192 12.27 13.10 -4.98
CA GLU A 192 12.30 14.52 -5.31
C GLU A 192 11.73 15.32 -4.15
N SER A 193 12.15 16.58 -3.99
CA SER A 193 11.68 17.41 -2.89
C SER A 193 10.19 17.68 -3.01
N ASP A 194 9.40 17.17 -2.06
CA ASP A 194 7.96 17.35 -1.96
C ASP A 194 7.52 17.38 -0.48
N HIS A 195 6.24 17.66 -0.21
CA HIS A 195 5.62 17.62 1.13
C HIS A 195 6.38 18.42 2.20
N LEU A 196 7.01 19.57 1.82
CA LEU A 196 7.78 20.39 2.74
C LEU A 196 6.92 21.10 3.79
N ASP A 197 5.62 21.24 3.55
CA ASP A 197 4.62 21.68 4.52
C ASP A 197 4.51 20.72 5.72
N PHE A 198 4.74 19.43 5.50
CA PHE A 198 4.76 18.42 6.56
C PHE A 198 6.16 18.25 7.17
N TYR A 199 7.20 18.11 6.34
CA TYR A 199 8.56 17.78 6.79
C TYR A 199 9.39 19.01 7.19
N GLY A 200 9.04 20.18 6.75
CA GLY A 200 9.76 21.43 7.04
C GLY A 200 11.07 21.63 6.26
N SER A 201 11.72 20.57 5.77
CA SER A 201 12.93 20.64 4.96
C SER A 201 13.09 19.44 4.02
N THR A 202 13.86 19.64 2.94
CA THR A 202 14.23 18.56 2.01
C THR A 202 15.00 17.43 2.70
N ASP A 203 15.91 17.77 3.61
CA ASP A 203 16.70 16.77 4.32
C ASP A 203 15.82 15.88 5.22
N ALA A 204 14.82 16.45 5.89
CA ALA A 204 13.87 15.69 6.67
C ALA A 204 13.00 14.78 5.79
N TYR A 205 12.57 15.27 4.62
CA TYR A 205 11.84 14.47 3.65
C TYR A 205 12.68 13.31 3.10
N VAL A 206 13.94 13.57 2.70
CA VAL A 206 14.86 12.51 2.25
C VAL A 206 15.12 11.50 3.37
N GLY A 207 15.33 11.97 4.60
CA GLY A 207 15.60 11.13 5.77
C GLY A 207 14.49 10.13 6.11
N VAL A 208 13.24 10.39 5.69
CA VAL A 208 12.16 9.41 5.90
C VAL A 208 12.34 8.14 5.06
N PHE A 209 12.94 8.25 3.87
CA PHE A 209 13.27 7.08 3.04
C PHE A 209 14.44 6.28 3.62
N ASP A 210 15.44 6.95 4.20
CA ASP A 210 16.51 6.27 4.94
C ASP A 210 15.92 5.46 6.11
N SER A 211 15.08 6.10 6.92
CA SER A 211 14.39 5.45 8.04
C SER A 211 13.49 4.30 7.60
N PHE A 212 12.83 4.42 6.44
CA PHE A 212 12.01 3.34 5.90
C PHE A 212 12.83 2.13 5.47
N VAL A 213 13.97 2.35 4.81
CA VAL A 213 14.85 1.25 4.37
C VAL A 213 15.50 0.53 5.56
N GLU A 214 15.80 1.23 6.64
CA GLU A 214 16.27 0.61 7.89
C GLU A 214 15.22 -0.30 8.54
N ARG A 215 13.94 -0.16 8.18
CA ARG A 215 12.86 -1.02 8.65
C ARG A 215 12.64 -2.29 7.81
N LEU A 216 13.48 -2.54 6.81
CA LEU A 216 13.41 -3.79 6.06
C LEU A 216 13.51 -5.00 7.01
N ALA A 217 12.65 -5.99 6.76
CA ALA A 217 12.71 -7.26 7.50
C ALA A 217 14.10 -7.92 7.35
N PRO A 218 14.53 -8.72 8.31
CA PRO A 218 15.81 -9.43 8.21
C PRO A 218 15.92 -10.21 6.90
N GLY A 219 16.99 -9.98 6.14
CA GLY A 219 17.19 -10.56 4.81
C GLY A 219 16.39 -9.90 3.69
N GLY A 220 15.70 -8.82 3.99
CA GLY A 220 14.95 -8.01 3.00
C GLY A 220 15.84 -7.32 1.98
N ALA A 221 15.20 -6.71 0.97
CA ALA A 221 15.92 -6.04 -0.12
C ALA A 221 15.29 -4.69 -0.48
N LEU A 222 16.15 -3.75 -0.86
CA LEU A 222 15.80 -2.49 -1.51
C LEU A 222 15.91 -2.65 -3.03
N VAL A 223 14.85 -2.39 -3.77
CA VAL A 223 14.84 -2.26 -5.24
C VAL A 223 14.72 -0.78 -5.56
N VAL A 224 15.66 -0.20 -6.31
CA VAL A 224 15.77 1.25 -6.41
C VAL A 224 16.12 1.71 -7.83
N CYS A 225 15.43 2.76 -8.30
CA CYS A 225 15.73 3.41 -9.57
C CYS A 225 17.00 4.26 -9.46
N THR A 226 18.00 3.98 -10.27
CA THR A 226 19.26 4.75 -10.30
C THR A 226 19.30 5.83 -11.36
N ASP A 227 18.26 5.98 -12.18
CA ASP A 227 18.11 7.11 -13.09
C ASP A 227 17.70 8.40 -12.33
N ASP A 228 17.11 8.25 -11.13
CA ASP A 228 16.81 9.34 -10.21
C ASP A 228 17.98 9.62 -9.24
N PRO A 229 18.49 10.85 -9.14
CA PRO A 229 19.63 11.17 -8.28
C PRO A 229 19.39 10.93 -6.80
N GLY A 230 18.16 11.23 -6.30
CA GLY A 230 17.77 11.05 -4.91
C GLY A 230 17.71 9.57 -4.53
N ALA A 231 17.06 8.76 -5.35
CA ALA A 231 16.99 7.31 -5.17
C ALA A 231 18.38 6.64 -5.33
N ALA A 232 19.21 7.10 -6.28
CA ALA A 232 20.60 6.63 -6.43
C ALA A 232 21.45 6.96 -5.20
N ALA A 233 21.23 8.11 -4.55
CA ALA A 233 21.89 8.45 -3.29
C ALA A 233 21.45 7.53 -2.13
N LEU A 234 20.13 7.25 -2.03
CA LEU A 234 19.61 6.27 -1.07
C LEU A 234 20.24 4.89 -1.28
N ALA A 235 20.37 4.43 -2.54
CA ALA A 235 20.99 3.15 -2.87
C ALA A 235 22.42 3.03 -2.35
N ARG A 236 23.22 4.10 -2.45
CA ARG A 236 24.60 4.14 -1.93
C ARG A 236 24.62 4.03 -0.40
N ARG A 237 23.85 4.88 0.29
CA ARG A 237 23.77 4.87 1.77
C ARG A 237 23.31 3.51 2.30
N SER A 238 22.27 2.94 1.66
CA SER A 238 21.74 1.62 2.05
C SER A 238 22.77 0.49 1.88
N ALA A 239 23.57 0.53 0.81
CA ALA A 239 24.64 -0.46 0.59
C ALA A 239 25.76 -0.34 1.64
N GLU A 240 26.11 0.87 2.07
CA GLU A 240 27.09 1.14 3.15
C GLU A 240 26.59 0.56 4.50
N LEU A 241 25.28 0.52 4.72
CA LEU A 241 24.66 -0.12 5.89
C LEU A 241 24.54 -1.65 5.77
N GLY A 242 25.01 -2.24 4.66
CA GLY A 242 24.95 -3.68 4.41
C GLY A 242 23.59 -4.18 3.96
N ILE A 243 22.69 -3.31 3.58
CA ILE A 243 21.36 -3.67 3.04
C ILE A 243 21.54 -4.23 1.63
N ARG A 244 20.82 -5.31 1.31
CA ARG A 244 20.79 -5.85 -0.05
C ARG A 244 20.10 -4.87 -0.98
N VAL A 245 20.86 -4.27 -1.91
CA VAL A 245 20.35 -3.28 -2.88
C VAL A 245 20.34 -3.88 -4.27
N LEU A 246 19.19 -3.79 -4.95
CA LEU A 246 18.97 -4.18 -6.34
C LEU A 246 18.66 -2.90 -7.13
N ARG A 247 19.53 -2.55 -8.07
CA ARG A 247 19.41 -1.32 -8.84
C ARG A 247 18.76 -1.59 -10.19
N TYR A 248 17.93 -0.69 -10.65
CA TYR A 248 17.40 -0.67 -12.02
C TYR A 248 17.47 0.73 -12.59
N GLY A 249 17.51 0.82 -13.90
CA GLY A 249 17.58 2.09 -14.64
C GLY A 249 18.14 1.90 -16.03
N SER A 250 18.15 2.97 -16.80
CA SER A 250 18.70 3.01 -18.17
C SER A 250 20.19 3.37 -18.19
N SER A 251 20.74 3.85 -17.06
CA SER A 251 22.14 4.29 -17.00
C SER A 251 23.13 3.12 -16.86
N PRO A 252 24.38 3.26 -17.34
CA PRO A 252 25.42 2.23 -17.17
C PRO A 252 25.73 1.84 -15.73
N ALA A 253 25.41 2.70 -14.77
CA ALA A 253 25.59 2.43 -13.34
C ALA A 253 24.68 1.30 -12.82
N SER A 254 23.59 0.97 -13.52
CA SER A 254 22.72 -0.17 -13.21
C SER A 254 23.18 -1.47 -13.89
N ALA A 255 24.08 -1.41 -14.87
CA ALA A 255 24.51 -2.56 -15.68
C ALA A 255 25.50 -3.52 -14.96
N GLY A 256 26.01 -3.17 -13.80
CA GLY A 256 26.97 -3.98 -13.03
C GLY A 256 26.39 -4.77 -11.85
N ASP A 257 25.12 -4.58 -11.53
CA ASP A 257 24.46 -5.30 -10.44
C ASP A 257 23.98 -6.68 -10.94
N PRO A 258 24.03 -7.72 -10.11
CA PRO A 258 23.49 -9.00 -10.49
C PRO A 258 21.99 -8.82 -10.78
N VAL A 259 21.64 -8.87 -12.05
CA VAL A 259 20.26 -9.09 -12.47
C VAL A 259 19.77 -10.28 -11.66
N ILE A 260 18.62 -10.19 -11.03
CA ILE A 260 18.03 -11.26 -10.21
C ILE A 260 17.95 -12.52 -11.07
N ALA A 261 19.00 -13.31 -11.07
CA ALA A 261 19.00 -14.67 -11.59
C ALA A 261 18.23 -15.51 -10.57
N GLY A 262 16.90 -15.58 -10.73
CA GLY A 262 16.09 -16.35 -9.79
C GLY A 262 14.59 -16.22 -9.92
N VAL A 263 14.07 -15.37 -10.82
CA VAL A 263 12.66 -15.45 -11.25
C VAL A 263 12.69 -15.98 -12.67
N GLY A 264 12.18 -17.19 -12.86
CA GLY A 264 12.27 -18.01 -14.07
C GLY A 264 12.16 -17.21 -15.36
N GLY A 265 13.10 -17.49 -16.25
CA GLY A 265 13.42 -16.71 -17.43
C GLY A 265 12.21 -16.32 -18.27
N ILE A 266 12.12 -15.03 -18.57
CA ILE A 266 11.54 -14.55 -19.81
C ILE A 266 12.68 -13.93 -20.60
N ALA A 267 13.47 -14.79 -21.26
CA ALA A 267 14.33 -14.38 -22.36
C ALA A 267 13.42 -14.23 -23.59
N GLY A 268 12.79 -13.08 -23.72
CA GLY A 268 12.16 -12.65 -24.97
C GLY A 268 13.23 -12.18 -25.92
N SER A 269 13.85 -13.07 -26.72
CA SER A 269 14.67 -12.70 -27.85
C SER A 269 13.79 -12.19 -28.98
N SER A 270 13.49 -10.91 -29.01
CA SER A 270 13.04 -10.25 -30.23
C SER A 270 14.25 -9.71 -31.00
N ARG A 271 14.91 -10.56 -31.77
CA ARG A 271 15.74 -10.09 -32.91
C ARG A 271 14.77 -9.56 -33.96
N ALA A 272 14.62 -8.27 -34.04
CA ALA A 272 14.06 -7.63 -35.21
C ALA A 272 15.02 -7.82 -36.38
N THR A 273 14.61 -8.62 -37.36
CA THR A 273 15.29 -8.71 -38.66
C THR A 273 14.91 -7.47 -39.48
N PRO A 274 15.88 -6.74 -40.06
CA PRO A 274 15.54 -5.62 -40.92
C PRO A 274 14.95 -6.14 -42.23
N ALA A 275 13.75 -5.64 -42.58
CA ALA A 275 13.14 -5.91 -43.87
C ALA A 275 13.99 -5.34 -44.97
N SER A 276 14.49 -6.19 -45.86
CA SER A 276 15.17 -5.81 -47.11
C SER A 276 14.15 -5.25 -48.08
N ASN A 277 14.30 -3.96 -48.36
CA ASN A 277 13.62 -3.29 -49.46
C ASN A 277 14.21 -3.79 -50.78
N ARG A 278 13.48 -4.58 -51.58
CA ARG A 278 13.77 -4.78 -53.02
C ARG A 278 12.61 -4.20 -53.80
N LYS A 279 12.94 -3.09 -54.52
CA LYS A 279 12.17 -2.63 -55.66
C LYS A 279 12.44 -3.59 -56.85
N ALA A 280 11.42 -3.99 -57.54
CA ALA A 280 11.30 -4.16 -58.96
C ALA A 280 9.81 -4.14 -59.33
#